data_30971da48bcd7dda4aa87bc79634370f
#
_entry.id   30971da48bcd7dda4aa87bc79634370f
#
_cell.length_a   1.000
_cell.length_b   1.000
_cell.length_c   1.000
_cell.angle_alpha   90.00
_cell.angle_beta   90.00
_cell.angle_gamma   90.00
#
_symmetry.space_group_name_H-M   'P 1'
#
loop_
_entity.id
_entity.type
_entity.pdbx_description
1 polymer ?
#
loop_
_entity_poly.entity_id
_entity_poly.type
_entity_poly.pdbx_seq_one_letter_code
_entity_poly.pdbx_strand_id
1 'polypeptide(L)'
;YYASRGLGDVYKRQEQVHAALEAAAGAAVEVVYVRKGEQRQTTLLPVWDTQNAQWRAGMWVRDSSAGVGTLTFVDAQAGVFAGLGHPISDSDTGERVALRSGEIVACQIVGCTGGTAGSPGELKGKFLSDHALGRICINGENGVYGTVSTAIAGQQTELAFAQEVLPGAAEILTTTSGETPRSYRVYIEKVNDADPHRNMVLRVTDPALLVQTGGIVQGMSGSPILQNGRLVGAVTHVLVNDPTRGYGIFAQTMLEQAHSVPGTDAAA
;
A
#
# COMPACT_ATOMS: atom_id res chain seq x y z
N TYR A 1 5.87 4.84 8.91
CA TYR A 1 4.90 3.92 8.31
C TYR A 1 3.50 4.51 8.35
N TYR A 2 2.79 4.37 7.25
CA TYR A 2 1.44 4.88 7.12
C TYR A 2 0.55 3.75 6.63
N ALA A 3 -0.65 3.65 7.19
CA ALA A 3 -1.65 2.70 6.75
C ALA A 3 -2.77 3.45 6.03
N SER A 4 -3.26 2.90 4.92
CA SER A 4 -4.43 3.46 4.24
C SER A 4 -5.71 3.01 4.95
N ARG A 5 -6.60 3.95 5.19
CA ARG A 5 -7.92 3.69 5.76
C ARG A 5 -8.96 4.43 4.92
N GLY A 6 -9.98 3.71 4.46
CA GLY A 6 -11.19 4.33 3.96
C GLY A 6 -12.10 4.70 5.13
N LEU A 7 -12.40 5.97 5.33
CA LEU A 7 -13.12 6.46 6.51
C LEU A 7 -14.57 6.87 6.21
N GLY A 8 -15.41 6.66 7.20
CA GLY A 8 -16.68 7.36 7.44
C GLY A 8 -17.93 6.77 6.82
N ASP A 9 -17.97 6.47 5.53
CA ASP A 9 -19.17 5.92 4.86
C ASP A 9 -19.21 4.39 4.85
N VAL A 10 -18.14 3.77 5.26
CA VAL A 10 -17.84 2.35 5.11
C VAL A 10 -18.68 1.50 6.05
N TYR A 11 -18.70 1.81 7.32
CA TYR A 11 -19.53 1.08 8.29
C TYR A 11 -21.03 1.20 8.00
N LYS A 12 -21.46 2.35 7.49
CA LYS A 12 -22.86 2.59 7.12
C LYS A 12 -23.37 1.69 6.01
N ARG A 13 -22.50 1.22 5.11
CA ARG A 13 -22.92 0.37 3.97
C ARG A 13 -23.07 -1.08 4.35
N GLN A 14 -22.18 -1.63 5.16
CA GLN A 14 -22.37 -2.97 5.72
C GLN A 14 -23.63 -3.02 6.57
N GLU A 15 -23.82 -2.02 7.43
CA GLU A 15 -25.05 -1.86 8.21
C GLU A 15 -26.31 -1.75 7.33
N GLN A 16 -26.23 -1.03 6.20
CA GLN A 16 -27.34 -0.91 5.25
C GLN A 16 -27.66 -2.24 4.57
N VAL A 17 -26.63 -3.00 4.14
CA VAL A 17 -26.83 -4.35 3.58
C VAL A 17 -27.46 -5.27 4.64
N HIS A 18 -26.92 -5.25 5.86
CA HIS A 18 -27.47 -6.04 6.96
C HIS A 18 -28.92 -5.67 7.27
N ALA A 19 -29.22 -4.37 7.39
CA ALA A 19 -30.58 -3.89 7.63
C ALA A 19 -31.55 -4.30 6.50
N ALA A 20 -31.10 -4.27 5.24
CA ALA A 20 -31.91 -4.71 4.11
C ALA A 20 -32.22 -6.21 4.16
N LEU A 21 -31.23 -7.04 4.55
CA LEU A 21 -31.42 -8.49 4.72
C LEU A 21 -32.36 -8.82 5.90
N GLU A 22 -32.23 -8.12 7.01
CA GLU A 22 -33.12 -8.24 8.17
C GLU A 22 -34.56 -7.80 7.81
N ALA A 23 -34.71 -6.69 7.10
CA ALA A 23 -36.02 -6.20 6.66
C ALA A 23 -36.70 -7.16 5.67
N ALA A 24 -35.93 -7.88 4.86
CA ALA A 24 -36.45 -8.85 3.93
C ALA A 24 -36.96 -10.14 4.63
N ALA A 25 -36.48 -10.44 5.84
CA ALA A 25 -36.95 -11.56 6.69
C ALA A 25 -37.08 -12.90 5.92
N GLY A 26 -36.13 -13.19 5.03
CA GLY A 26 -36.12 -14.39 4.18
C GLY A 26 -36.83 -14.23 2.82
N ALA A 27 -37.45 -13.09 2.56
CA ALA A 27 -37.96 -12.78 1.22
C ALA A 27 -36.82 -12.51 0.23
N ALA A 28 -37.09 -12.68 -1.05
CA ALA A 28 -36.13 -12.42 -2.11
C ALA A 28 -35.74 -10.93 -2.16
N VAL A 29 -34.44 -10.66 -2.20
CA VAL A 29 -33.85 -9.32 -2.32
C VAL A 29 -33.24 -9.18 -3.70
N GLU A 30 -33.62 -8.12 -4.40
CA GLU A 30 -33.02 -7.78 -5.69
C GLU A 30 -31.70 -7.04 -5.46
N VAL A 31 -30.64 -7.48 -6.13
CA VAL A 31 -29.31 -6.90 -6.04
C VAL A 31 -28.85 -6.46 -7.43
N VAL A 32 -28.54 -5.17 -7.51
CA VAL A 32 -27.89 -4.58 -8.69
C VAL A 32 -26.41 -4.39 -8.36
N TYR A 33 -25.54 -4.91 -9.21
CA TYR A 33 -24.09 -4.85 -9.02
C TYR A 33 -23.37 -4.57 -10.33
N VAL A 34 -22.14 -4.07 -10.24
CA VAL A 34 -21.26 -3.86 -11.39
C VAL A 34 -20.18 -4.94 -11.38
N ARG A 35 -20.00 -5.61 -12.52
CA ARG A 35 -18.93 -6.59 -12.73
C ARG A 35 -18.25 -6.31 -14.08
N LYS A 36 -16.95 -6.07 -14.06
CA LYS A 36 -16.16 -5.72 -15.26
C LYS A 36 -16.71 -4.51 -16.01
N GLY A 37 -17.17 -3.49 -15.26
CA GLY A 37 -17.76 -2.28 -15.81
C GLY A 37 -19.23 -2.40 -16.30
N GLU A 38 -19.80 -3.60 -16.29
CA GLU A 38 -21.20 -3.83 -16.69
C GLU A 38 -22.12 -3.92 -15.47
N GLN A 39 -23.23 -3.20 -15.53
CA GLN A 39 -24.29 -3.30 -14.53
C GLN A 39 -25.07 -4.59 -14.75
N ARG A 40 -25.24 -5.37 -13.69
CA ARG A 40 -25.95 -6.63 -13.68
C ARG A 40 -26.93 -6.66 -12.53
N GLN A 41 -27.91 -7.56 -12.61
CA GLN A 41 -28.97 -7.74 -11.64
C GLN A 41 -29.08 -9.20 -11.29
N THR A 42 -29.34 -9.50 -10.02
CA THR A 42 -29.60 -10.86 -9.53
C THR A 42 -30.53 -10.82 -8.33
N THR A 43 -31.08 -11.95 -7.99
CA THR A 43 -31.95 -12.11 -6.82
C THR A 43 -31.21 -12.96 -5.78
N LEU A 44 -31.18 -12.50 -4.54
CA LEU A 44 -30.66 -13.21 -3.39
C LEU A 44 -31.82 -13.68 -2.50
N LEU A 45 -31.72 -14.88 -1.97
CA LEU A 45 -32.60 -15.41 -0.93
C LEU A 45 -31.82 -15.43 0.39
N PRO A 46 -32.10 -14.55 1.34
CA PRO A 46 -31.46 -14.60 2.64
C PRO A 46 -31.82 -15.89 3.37
N VAL A 47 -30.87 -16.46 4.10
CA VAL A 47 -31.04 -17.65 4.93
C VAL A 47 -30.83 -17.27 6.38
N TRP A 48 -31.66 -17.80 7.27
CA TRP A 48 -31.53 -17.56 8.70
C TRP A 48 -30.31 -18.31 9.27
N ASP A 49 -29.36 -17.57 9.80
CA ASP A 49 -28.23 -18.11 10.53
C ASP A 49 -28.60 -18.31 12.00
N THR A 50 -28.83 -19.54 12.38
CA THR A 50 -29.24 -19.91 13.74
C THR A 50 -28.16 -19.68 14.79
N GLN A 51 -26.87 -19.68 14.39
CA GLN A 51 -25.76 -19.47 15.32
C GLN A 51 -25.62 -18.00 15.73
N ASN A 52 -25.84 -17.09 14.77
CA ASN A 52 -25.69 -15.66 15.00
C ASN A 52 -27.04 -14.91 15.10
N ALA A 53 -28.16 -15.63 15.00
CA ALA A 53 -29.51 -15.08 15.05
C ALA A 53 -29.74 -13.90 14.10
N GLN A 54 -29.35 -14.05 12.82
CA GLN A 54 -29.44 -13.00 11.79
C GLN A 54 -29.67 -13.58 10.40
N TRP A 55 -30.25 -12.77 9.50
CA TRP A 55 -30.39 -13.13 8.09
C TRP A 55 -29.07 -12.91 7.33
N ARG A 56 -28.65 -13.90 6.54
CA ARG A 56 -27.41 -13.86 5.75
C ARG A 56 -27.68 -14.17 4.28
N ALA A 57 -26.92 -13.48 3.41
CA ALA A 57 -26.96 -13.70 1.96
C ALA A 57 -25.91 -14.69 1.45
N GLY A 58 -25.06 -15.23 2.33
CA GLY A 58 -23.98 -16.15 1.94
C GLY A 58 -22.90 -15.50 1.08
N MET A 59 -22.72 -14.19 1.18
CA MET A 59 -21.69 -13.44 0.46
C MET A 59 -20.77 -12.69 1.43
N TRP A 60 -19.53 -12.52 1.01
CA TRP A 60 -18.59 -11.66 1.68
C TRP A 60 -18.70 -10.24 1.09
N VAL A 61 -18.89 -9.25 1.95
CA VAL A 61 -18.95 -7.83 1.56
C VAL A 61 -17.79 -7.12 2.20
N ARG A 62 -16.95 -6.50 1.37
CA ARG A 62 -15.89 -5.59 1.80
C ARG A 62 -16.23 -4.19 1.32
N ASP A 63 -16.24 -3.26 2.23
CA ASP A 63 -16.50 -1.85 1.95
C ASP A 63 -15.29 -0.96 2.23
N SER A 64 -14.26 -1.51 2.88
CA SER A 64 -12.97 -0.86 3.10
C SER A 64 -11.82 -1.86 3.06
N SER A 65 -10.64 -1.33 2.77
CA SER A 65 -9.38 -2.03 2.90
C SER A 65 -8.42 -1.17 3.71
N ALA A 66 -7.68 -1.78 4.63
CA ALA A 66 -6.63 -1.13 5.36
C ALA A 66 -5.37 -2.01 5.30
N GLY A 67 -4.20 -1.39 5.21
CA GLY A 67 -2.94 -2.09 5.15
C GLY A 67 -1.79 -1.24 5.68
N VAL A 68 -0.70 -1.90 6.04
CA VAL A 68 0.56 -1.27 6.40
C VAL A 68 1.41 -1.11 5.15
N GLY A 69 1.97 0.08 4.97
CA GLY A 69 2.88 0.38 3.88
C GLY A 69 3.80 1.54 4.23
N THR A 70 4.75 1.84 3.36
CA THR A 70 5.68 2.94 3.57
C THR A 70 5.37 4.10 2.64
N LEU A 71 5.31 5.30 3.21
CA LEU A 71 5.38 6.54 2.47
C LEU A 71 6.82 6.72 1.98
N THR A 72 7.01 6.77 0.67
CA THR A 72 8.35 6.83 0.08
C THR A 72 8.94 8.23 0.20
N PHE A 73 8.20 9.24 -0.22
CA PHE A 73 8.58 10.64 -0.11
C PHE A 73 7.37 11.57 -0.14
N VAL A 74 7.62 12.80 0.25
CA VAL A 74 6.71 13.94 0.09
C VAL A 74 7.45 15.00 -0.72
N ASP A 75 6.84 15.47 -1.80
CA ASP A 75 7.22 16.71 -2.44
C ASP A 75 6.49 17.86 -1.74
N ALA A 76 7.21 18.56 -0.88
CA ALA A 76 6.63 19.64 -0.07
C ALA A 76 6.24 20.88 -0.90
N GLN A 77 6.86 21.10 -2.08
CA GLN A 77 6.53 22.22 -2.96
C GLN A 77 5.20 21.96 -3.68
N ALA A 78 5.02 20.75 -4.18
CA ALA A 78 3.78 20.35 -4.86
C ALA A 78 2.67 19.92 -3.86
N GLY A 79 2.99 19.70 -2.58
CA GLY A 79 2.06 19.22 -1.58
C GLY A 79 1.57 17.79 -1.83
N VAL A 80 2.37 16.96 -2.52
CA VAL A 80 2.01 15.59 -2.90
C VAL A 80 2.90 14.56 -2.23
N PHE A 81 2.41 13.33 -2.18
CA PHE A 81 3.18 12.18 -1.70
C PHE A 81 3.16 11.02 -2.68
N ALA A 82 4.15 10.14 -2.55
CA ALA A 82 4.23 8.84 -3.18
C ALA A 82 4.48 7.74 -2.14
N GLY A 83 3.87 6.58 -2.33
CA GLY A 83 4.05 5.42 -1.44
C GLY A 83 3.85 4.08 -2.14
N LEU A 84 4.23 3.00 -1.49
CA LEU A 84 4.11 1.58 -1.86
C LEU A 84 4.94 1.14 -3.06
N GLY A 85 4.97 1.89 -4.17
CA GLY A 85 5.61 1.47 -5.42
C GLY A 85 4.84 0.38 -6.19
N HIS A 86 3.64 0.04 -5.77
CA HIS A 86 2.71 -0.89 -6.42
C HIS A 86 1.27 -0.56 -6.01
N PRO A 87 0.23 -1.06 -6.73
CA PRO A 87 -1.16 -0.79 -6.37
C PRO A 87 -1.57 -1.45 -5.04
N ILE A 88 -2.57 -0.88 -4.40
CA ILE A 88 -3.36 -1.58 -3.38
C ILE A 88 -4.27 -2.54 -4.13
N SER A 89 -4.11 -3.83 -3.86
CA SER A 89 -4.92 -4.89 -4.47
C SER A 89 -5.71 -5.65 -3.40
N ASP A 90 -6.83 -6.21 -3.81
CA ASP A 90 -7.62 -7.09 -2.97
C ASP A 90 -6.87 -8.41 -2.74
N SER A 91 -6.76 -8.86 -1.50
CA SER A 91 -5.96 -10.03 -1.12
C SER A 91 -6.51 -11.35 -1.65
N ASP A 92 -7.81 -11.44 -1.95
CA ASP A 92 -8.45 -12.67 -2.37
C ASP A 92 -8.50 -12.80 -3.90
N THR A 93 -8.71 -11.67 -4.59
CA THR A 93 -8.83 -11.65 -6.05
C THR A 93 -7.56 -11.24 -6.76
N GLY A 94 -6.64 -10.55 -6.07
CA GLY A 94 -5.45 -9.92 -6.65
C GLY A 94 -5.76 -8.71 -7.54
N GLU A 95 -7.04 -8.37 -7.71
CA GLU A 95 -7.44 -7.22 -8.52
C GLU A 95 -7.13 -5.90 -7.81
N ARG A 96 -6.72 -4.90 -8.58
CA ARG A 96 -6.51 -3.55 -8.05
C ARG A 96 -7.79 -2.99 -7.46
N VAL A 97 -7.72 -2.51 -6.22
CA VAL A 97 -8.85 -1.88 -5.55
C VAL A 97 -9.23 -0.59 -6.27
N ALA A 98 -10.48 -0.49 -6.71
CA ALA A 98 -11.02 0.74 -7.27
C ALA A 98 -11.09 1.81 -6.17
N LEU A 99 -10.30 2.88 -6.35
CA LEU A 99 -10.24 3.97 -5.38
C LEU A 99 -11.47 4.87 -5.50
N ARG A 100 -12.27 4.95 -4.45
CA ARG A 100 -13.30 5.98 -4.29
C ARG A 100 -12.83 7.10 -3.37
N SER A 101 -12.24 6.72 -2.25
CA SER A 101 -11.59 7.59 -1.29
C SER A 101 -10.57 6.77 -0.52
N GLY A 102 -9.50 7.41 -0.08
CA GLY A 102 -8.50 6.77 0.75
C GLY A 102 -7.70 7.83 1.50
N GLU A 103 -7.12 7.43 2.60
CA GLU A 103 -6.33 8.29 3.47
C GLU A 103 -5.06 7.58 3.91
N ILE A 104 -4.02 8.35 4.15
CA ILE A 104 -2.84 7.89 4.87
C ILE A 104 -2.91 8.38 6.30
N VAL A 105 -2.63 7.47 7.24
CA VAL A 105 -2.63 7.75 8.68
C VAL A 105 -1.34 7.21 9.31
N ALA A 106 -0.92 7.83 10.41
CA ALA A 106 0.26 7.37 11.13
C ALA A 106 0.04 5.99 11.74
N CYS A 107 1.07 5.16 11.70
CA CYS A 107 1.04 3.79 12.15
C CYS A 107 2.33 3.45 12.91
N GLN A 108 2.21 2.74 14.01
CA GLN A 108 3.32 2.16 14.77
C GLN A 108 3.47 0.69 14.42
N ILE A 109 4.69 0.23 14.17
CA ILE A 109 4.98 -1.19 13.99
C ILE A 109 5.09 -1.86 15.35
N VAL A 110 4.16 -2.77 15.63
CA VAL A 110 4.05 -3.48 16.93
C VAL A 110 4.58 -4.90 16.86
N GLY A 111 4.90 -5.40 15.67
CA GLY A 111 5.46 -6.74 15.48
C GLY A 111 5.82 -7.02 14.02
N CYS A 112 6.54 -8.12 13.85
CA CYS A 112 6.91 -8.64 12.54
C CYS A 112 6.79 -10.16 12.53
N THR A 113 6.20 -10.71 11.50
CA THR A 113 6.32 -12.14 11.16
C THR A 113 7.44 -12.25 10.13
N GLY A 114 8.51 -12.99 10.44
CA GLY A 114 9.64 -13.14 9.53
C GLY A 114 9.27 -13.87 8.24
N GLY A 115 9.90 -13.47 7.15
CA GLY A 115 9.76 -14.14 5.85
C GLY A 115 10.64 -15.39 5.77
N THR A 116 10.11 -16.42 5.11
CA THR A 116 10.84 -17.64 4.73
C THR A 116 10.54 -17.99 3.28
N ALA A 117 11.34 -18.83 2.67
CA ALA A 117 11.10 -19.27 1.30
C ALA A 117 9.70 -19.87 1.14
N GLY A 118 8.90 -19.33 0.21
CA GLY A 118 7.51 -19.72 -0.04
C GLY A 118 6.48 -19.07 0.89
N SER A 119 6.91 -18.35 1.93
CA SER A 119 6.02 -17.66 2.87
C SER A 119 6.55 -16.25 3.17
N PRO A 120 6.06 -15.23 2.46
CA PRO A 120 6.47 -13.86 2.75
C PRO A 120 6.00 -13.48 4.16
N GLY A 121 6.89 -12.82 4.91
CA GLY A 121 6.55 -12.27 6.22
C GLY A 121 5.75 -10.98 6.11
N GLU A 122 5.36 -10.42 7.26
CA GLU A 122 4.60 -9.18 7.33
C GLU A 122 4.97 -8.33 8.54
N LEU A 123 4.87 -7.02 8.39
CA LEU A 123 4.90 -6.06 9.48
C LEU A 123 3.48 -5.88 10.03
N LYS A 124 3.34 -5.94 11.35
CA LYS A 124 2.07 -5.70 12.04
C LYS A 124 2.03 -4.28 12.58
N GLY A 125 1.09 -3.49 12.09
CA GLY A 125 0.93 -2.10 12.45
C GLY A 125 -0.30 -1.84 13.33
N LYS A 126 -0.23 -0.79 14.13
CA LYS A 126 -1.35 -0.22 14.88
C LYS A 126 -1.50 1.25 14.48
N PHE A 127 -2.69 1.68 14.13
CA PHE A 127 -2.98 3.09 13.87
C PHE A 127 -2.75 3.92 15.14
N LEU A 128 -2.06 5.05 15.00
CA LEU A 128 -1.76 5.96 16.11
C LEU A 128 -2.85 7.01 16.33
N SER A 129 -3.53 7.40 15.29
CA SER A 129 -4.62 8.37 15.36
C SER A 129 -5.64 8.13 14.24
N ASP A 130 -6.81 8.76 14.38
CA ASP A 130 -7.85 8.81 13.35
C ASP A 130 -7.65 10.03 12.42
N HIS A 131 -6.61 10.86 12.66
CA HIS A 131 -6.33 12.02 11.82
C HIS A 131 -5.56 11.61 10.57
N ALA A 132 -6.12 11.95 9.42
CA ALA A 132 -5.47 11.74 8.14
C ALA A 132 -4.28 12.71 7.98
N LEU A 133 -3.14 12.16 7.58
CA LEU A 133 -1.95 12.91 7.19
C LEU A 133 -2.03 13.38 5.73
N GLY A 134 -2.83 12.70 4.93
CA GLY A 134 -3.04 13.00 3.53
C GLY A 134 -4.15 12.16 2.93
N ARG A 135 -4.59 12.58 1.75
CA ARG A 135 -5.63 11.92 0.97
C ARG A 135 -5.02 11.18 -0.20
N ILE A 136 -5.40 9.92 -0.38
CA ILE A 136 -5.04 9.13 -1.57
C ILE A 136 -5.94 9.57 -2.73
N CYS A 137 -5.34 9.98 -3.84
CA CYS A 137 -6.02 10.40 -5.06
C CYS A 137 -5.89 9.37 -6.18
N ILE A 138 -4.77 8.64 -6.22
CA ILE A 138 -4.46 7.66 -7.26
C ILE A 138 -4.00 6.36 -6.60
N ASN A 139 -4.63 5.24 -6.99
CA ASN A 139 -4.12 3.89 -6.77
C ASN A 139 -3.68 3.35 -8.14
N GLY A 140 -2.42 3.62 -8.49
CA GLY A 140 -1.84 3.33 -9.80
C GLY A 140 -0.99 2.07 -9.81
N GLU A 141 -0.58 1.62 -10.99
CA GLU A 141 0.27 0.43 -11.18
C GLU A 141 1.63 0.58 -10.47
N ASN A 142 2.14 1.80 -10.37
CA ASN A 142 3.46 2.12 -9.84
C ASN A 142 3.42 2.70 -8.42
N GLY A 143 2.27 2.63 -7.74
CA GLY A 143 2.17 3.12 -6.37
C GLY A 143 0.86 3.83 -6.05
N VAL A 144 0.87 4.41 -4.86
CA VAL A 144 -0.23 5.19 -4.30
C VAL A 144 0.22 6.63 -4.19
N TYR A 145 -0.59 7.55 -4.71
CA TYR A 145 -0.27 8.97 -4.78
C TYR A 145 -1.42 9.81 -4.27
N GLY A 146 -1.10 10.98 -3.74
CA GLY A 146 -2.12 11.88 -3.22
C GLY A 146 -1.54 13.16 -2.65
N THR A 147 -2.38 13.90 -1.96
CA THR A 147 -2.03 15.19 -1.34
C THR A 147 -1.80 15.03 0.15
N VAL A 148 -0.84 15.78 0.70
CA VAL A 148 -0.62 15.87 2.14
C VAL A 148 -1.54 16.91 2.76
N SER A 149 -2.13 16.59 3.92
CA SER A 149 -3.00 17.50 4.67
C SER A 149 -2.26 18.24 5.77
N THR A 150 -1.11 17.71 6.19
CA THR A 150 -0.26 18.28 7.25
C THR A 150 1.19 18.12 6.88
N ALA A 151 2.05 18.97 7.44
CA ALA A 151 3.50 18.83 7.27
C ALA A 151 3.96 17.49 7.85
N ILE A 152 4.63 16.69 7.04
CA ILE A 152 5.23 15.41 7.45
C ILE A 152 6.71 15.65 7.64
N ALA A 153 7.22 15.36 8.84
CA ALA A 153 8.63 15.49 9.13
C ALA A 153 9.45 14.47 8.34
N GLY A 154 10.58 14.88 7.80
CA GLY A 154 11.48 14.04 7.05
C GLY A 154 12.81 14.69 6.76
N GLN A 155 13.75 13.91 6.25
CA GLN A 155 15.02 14.41 5.77
C GLN A 155 14.87 14.87 4.31
N GLN A 156 15.33 16.09 4.02
CA GLN A 156 15.41 16.55 2.63
C GLN A 156 16.49 15.75 1.90
N THR A 157 16.14 15.19 0.75
CA THR A 157 17.01 14.31 -0.02
C THR A 157 16.87 14.63 -1.50
N GLU A 158 17.99 14.66 -2.22
CA GLU A 158 17.98 14.79 -3.67
C GLU A 158 17.46 13.52 -4.32
N LEU A 159 16.67 13.66 -5.39
CA LEU A 159 16.24 12.56 -6.23
C LEU A 159 17.26 12.32 -7.34
N ALA A 160 17.62 11.07 -7.58
CA ALA A 160 18.44 10.68 -8.71
C ALA A 160 17.56 10.33 -9.92
N PHE A 161 18.01 10.69 -11.12
CA PHE A 161 17.37 10.25 -12.35
C PHE A 161 17.62 8.75 -12.60
N ALA A 162 16.72 8.11 -13.32
CA ALA A 162 16.77 6.66 -13.60
C ALA A 162 18.13 6.22 -14.20
N GLN A 163 18.67 7.01 -15.11
CA GLN A 163 19.97 6.74 -15.78
C GLN A 163 21.20 6.82 -14.85
N GLU A 164 21.04 7.39 -13.66
CA GLU A 164 22.11 7.51 -12.67
C GLU A 164 22.15 6.33 -11.71
N VAL A 165 21.11 5.48 -11.73
CA VAL A 165 21.01 4.31 -10.86
C VAL A 165 21.85 3.17 -11.40
N LEU A 166 22.77 2.68 -10.60
CA LEU A 166 23.69 1.63 -11.00
C LEU A 166 23.63 0.42 -10.07
N PRO A 167 23.94 -0.80 -10.57
CA PRO A 167 24.22 -1.93 -9.69
C PRO A 167 25.30 -1.57 -8.68
N GLY A 168 25.08 -1.90 -7.39
CA GLY A 168 26.02 -1.53 -6.34
C GLY A 168 25.40 -1.44 -4.95
N ALA A 169 26.19 -0.99 -4.00
CA ALA A 169 25.76 -0.75 -2.64
C ALA A 169 24.69 0.34 -2.58
N ALA A 170 23.69 0.10 -1.75
CA ALA A 170 22.57 1.02 -1.48
C ALA A 170 22.03 0.77 -0.08
N GLU A 171 21.09 1.58 0.35
CA GLU A 171 20.41 1.46 1.63
C GLU A 171 18.90 1.57 1.43
N ILE A 172 18.13 0.91 2.29
CA ILE A 172 16.69 1.13 2.40
C ILE A 172 16.36 1.73 3.76
N LEU A 173 15.43 2.69 3.78
CA LEU A 173 14.87 3.21 5.03
C LEU A 173 13.56 2.49 5.33
N THR A 174 13.52 1.77 6.45
CA THR A 174 12.31 1.03 6.84
C THR A 174 12.15 0.97 8.35
N THR A 175 10.92 0.89 8.82
CA THR A 175 10.60 0.73 10.25
C THR A 175 10.21 -0.70 10.51
N THR A 176 10.99 -1.42 11.27
CA THR A 176 10.74 -2.81 11.64
C THR A 176 10.18 -2.96 13.07
N SER A 177 10.21 -1.87 13.85
CA SER A 177 9.63 -1.79 15.19
C SER A 177 9.47 -0.33 15.61
N GLY A 178 8.36 0.01 16.28
CA GLY A 178 8.05 1.37 16.71
C GLY A 178 7.66 2.28 15.55
N GLU A 179 8.11 3.52 15.55
CA GLU A 179 7.73 4.56 14.60
C GLU A 179 8.93 5.12 13.81
N THR A 180 10.14 4.85 14.29
CA THR A 180 11.36 5.46 13.74
C THR A 180 11.96 4.57 12.64
N PRO A 181 12.09 5.08 11.41
CA PRO A 181 12.78 4.38 10.33
C PRO A 181 14.27 4.24 10.63
N ARG A 182 14.84 3.14 10.15
CA ARG A 182 16.29 2.86 10.23
C ARG A 182 16.81 2.56 8.83
N SER A 183 18.06 2.89 8.61
CA SER A 183 18.78 2.52 7.40
C SER A 183 19.30 1.09 7.51
N TYR A 184 19.09 0.30 6.45
CA TYR A 184 19.60 -1.05 6.30
C TYR A 184 20.28 -1.22 4.95
N ARG A 185 21.43 -1.90 4.94
CA ARG A 185 22.23 -2.12 3.74
C ARG A 185 21.55 -3.10 2.79
N VAL A 186 21.51 -2.72 1.54
CA VAL A 186 21.08 -3.57 0.42
C VAL A 186 22.10 -3.47 -0.72
N TYR A 187 21.97 -4.35 -1.68
CA TYR A 187 22.73 -4.31 -2.92
C TYR A 187 21.77 -4.30 -4.10
N ILE A 188 21.91 -3.35 -5.00
CA ILE A 188 21.19 -3.32 -6.27
C ILE A 188 21.92 -4.30 -7.20
N GLU A 189 21.33 -5.49 -7.40
CA GLU A 189 21.95 -6.54 -8.23
C GLU A 189 21.78 -6.28 -9.71
N LYS A 190 20.65 -5.70 -10.11
CA LYS A 190 20.30 -5.44 -11.50
C LYS A 190 19.45 -4.18 -11.61
N VAL A 191 19.71 -3.41 -12.66
CA VAL A 191 18.86 -2.30 -13.10
C VAL A 191 18.30 -2.67 -14.48
N ASN A 192 17.02 -2.40 -14.71
CA ASN A 192 16.30 -2.68 -15.95
C ASN A 192 15.36 -1.51 -16.28
N ASP A 193 15.80 -0.64 -17.16
CA ASP A 193 15.05 0.55 -17.57
C ASP A 193 13.85 0.21 -18.46
N ALA A 194 13.83 -0.96 -19.07
CA ALA A 194 12.75 -1.39 -19.96
C ALA A 194 11.54 -1.95 -19.23
N ASP A 195 11.65 -2.31 -17.95
CA ASP A 195 10.52 -2.78 -17.16
C ASP A 195 9.85 -1.58 -16.47
N PRO A 196 8.59 -1.25 -16.77
CA PRO A 196 7.94 -0.05 -16.21
C PRO A 196 7.59 -0.15 -14.73
N HIS A 197 7.68 -1.36 -14.12
CA HIS A 197 7.21 -1.60 -12.75
C HIS A 197 8.27 -2.21 -11.83
N ARG A 198 9.33 -2.81 -12.40
CA ARG A 198 10.37 -3.55 -11.67
C ARG A 198 11.75 -3.19 -12.17
N ASN A 199 12.11 -1.93 -11.97
CA ASN A 199 13.35 -1.37 -12.50
C ASN A 199 14.60 -1.92 -11.83
N MET A 200 14.52 -2.37 -10.58
CA MET A 200 15.65 -2.85 -9.81
C MET A 200 15.37 -4.22 -9.22
N VAL A 201 16.42 -5.04 -9.14
CA VAL A 201 16.47 -6.22 -8.28
C VAL A 201 17.39 -5.90 -7.11
N LEU A 202 16.88 -6.07 -5.90
CA LEU A 202 17.56 -5.76 -4.65
C LEU A 202 17.88 -7.04 -3.90
N ARG A 203 19.01 -7.05 -3.19
CA ARG A 203 19.35 -8.06 -2.20
C ARG A 203 19.65 -7.38 -0.86
N VAL A 204 19.00 -7.84 0.20
CA VAL A 204 19.30 -7.42 1.57
C VAL A 204 20.65 -8.00 1.98
N THR A 205 21.55 -7.12 2.41
CA THR A 205 22.89 -7.49 2.87
C THR A 205 23.12 -7.13 4.35
N ASP A 206 22.17 -6.44 4.96
CA ASP A 206 22.24 -6.05 6.37
C ASP A 206 21.90 -7.23 7.28
N PRO A 207 22.87 -7.68 8.12
CA PRO A 207 22.64 -8.82 9.03
C PRO A 207 21.54 -8.57 10.05
N ALA A 208 21.37 -7.31 10.52
CA ALA A 208 20.35 -6.99 11.52
C ALA A 208 18.95 -7.13 10.91
N LEU A 209 18.74 -6.67 9.67
CA LEU A 209 17.47 -6.84 8.99
C LEU A 209 17.18 -8.31 8.71
N LEU A 210 18.18 -9.07 8.22
CA LEU A 210 18.02 -10.51 7.96
C LEU A 210 17.66 -11.29 9.22
N VAL A 211 18.29 -10.99 10.36
CA VAL A 211 17.94 -11.64 11.64
C VAL A 211 16.54 -11.26 12.11
N GLN A 212 16.14 -10.01 11.92
CA GLN A 212 14.88 -9.49 12.46
C GLN A 212 13.67 -9.92 11.62
N THR A 213 13.79 -9.91 10.28
CA THR A 213 12.65 -10.08 9.36
C THR A 213 12.84 -11.22 8.36
N GLY A 214 14.02 -11.82 8.27
CA GLY A 214 14.35 -12.82 7.26
C GLY A 214 14.59 -12.22 5.86
N GLY A 215 14.44 -10.90 5.70
CA GLY A 215 14.56 -10.19 4.43
C GLY A 215 13.49 -9.12 4.25
N ILE A 216 13.05 -8.93 3.01
CA ILE A 216 11.94 -8.02 2.67
C ILE A 216 10.62 -8.70 3.05
N VAL A 217 9.76 -8.00 3.78
CA VAL A 217 8.45 -8.49 4.23
C VAL A 217 7.34 -7.52 3.80
N GLN A 218 6.10 -7.99 3.81
CA GLN A 218 4.94 -7.14 3.53
C GLN A 218 4.88 -5.98 4.53
N GLY A 219 4.54 -4.80 4.05
CA GLY A 219 4.61 -3.54 4.80
C GLY A 219 5.88 -2.74 4.52
N MET A 220 6.97 -3.36 4.01
CA MET A 220 8.15 -2.62 3.54
C MET A 220 7.99 -2.02 2.14
N SER A 221 6.93 -2.34 1.43
CA SER A 221 6.59 -1.70 0.16
C SER A 221 6.54 -0.19 0.31
N GLY A 222 7.23 0.53 -0.57
CA GLY A 222 7.42 1.97 -0.49
C GLY A 222 8.67 2.41 0.30
N SER A 223 9.40 1.50 0.97
CA SER A 223 10.64 1.87 1.66
C SER A 223 11.61 2.55 0.71
N PRO A 224 12.04 3.80 0.99
CA PRO A 224 12.95 4.53 0.12
C PRO A 224 14.27 3.78 -0.06
N ILE A 225 14.77 3.75 -1.30
CA ILE A 225 16.09 3.20 -1.65
C ILE A 225 17.01 4.40 -1.87
N LEU A 226 18.11 4.43 -1.12
CA LEU A 226 19.12 5.46 -1.22
C LEU A 226 20.42 4.88 -1.80
N GLN A 227 20.99 5.56 -2.78
CA GLN A 227 22.32 5.27 -3.32
C GLN A 227 23.14 6.55 -3.31
N ASN A 228 24.31 6.51 -2.70
CA ASN A 228 25.18 7.69 -2.53
C ASN A 228 24.47 8.90 -1.90
N GLY A 229 23.55 8.66 -0.94
CA GLY A 229 22.77 9.68 -0.24
C GLY A 229 21.61 10.28 -1.04
N ARG A 230 21.35 9.83 -2.26
CA ARG A 230 20.25 10.29 -3.13
C ARG A 230 19.15 9.25 -3.22
N LEU A 231 17.90 9.71 -3.29
CA LEU A 231 16.72 8.85 -3.46
C LEU A 231 16.69 8.30 -4.90
N VAL A 232 16.90 7.00 -5.05
CA VAL A 232 16.91 6.33 -6.35
C VAL A 232 15.62 5.56 -6.64
N GLY A 233 14.85 5.19 -5.61
CA GLY A 233 13.64 4.41 -5.81
C GLY A 233 12.95 4.00 -4.52
N ALA A 234 12.05 3.05 -4.64
CA ALA A 234 11.34 2.43 -3.55
C ALA A 234 11.29 0.91 -3.70
N VAL A 235 11.33 0.20 -2.58
CA VAL A 235 11.05 -1.25 -2.52
C VAL A 235 9.60 -1.49 -2.92
N THR A 236 9.35 -2.49 -3.78
CA THR A 236 7.99 -2.82 -4.21
C THR A 236 7.55 -4.19 -3.71
N HIS A 237 8.10 -5.26 -4.25
CA HIS A 237 7.68 -6.63 -3.97
C HIS A 237 8.86 -7.47 -3.49
N VAL A 238 8.58 -8.42 -2.60
CA VAL A 238 9.51 -9.48 -2.21
C VAL A 238 9.49 -10.61 -3.23
N LEU A 239 10.63 -11.27 -3.44
CA LEU A 239 10.66 -12.56 -4.14
C LEU A 239 10.19 -13.65 -3.17
N VAL A 240 9.03 -14.23 -3.42
CA VAL A 240 8.38 -15.18 -2.49
C VAL A 240 9.29 -16.37 -2.14
N ASN A 241 10.07 -16.86 -3.10
CA ASN A 241 10.96 -18.00 -2.91
C ASN A 241 12.33 -17.63 -2.30
N ASP A 242 12.64 -16.33 -2.23
CA ASP A 242 13.88 -15.81 -1.64
C ASP A 242 13.60 -14.43 -1.01
N PRO A 243 13.13 -14.36 0.24
CA PRO A 243 12.80 -13.10 0.90
C PRO A 243 13.99 -12.15 1.08
N THR A 244 15.23 -12.66 0.95
CA THR A 244 16.40 -11.78 0.98
C THR A 244 16.51 -10.89 -0.26
N ARG A 245 15.68 -11.14 -1.29
CA ARG A 245 15.64 -10.41 -2.55
C ARG A 245 14.25 -9.84 -2.82
N GLY A 246 14.22 -8.75 -3.58
CA GLY A 246 12.98 -8.11 -3.99
C GLY A 246 13.18 -7.19 -5.17
N TYR A 247 12.10 -6.54 -5.54
CA TYR A 247 12.08 -5.56 -6.63
C TYR A 247 12.01 -4.13 -6.08
N GLY A 248 12.47 -3.19 -6.89
CA GLY A 248 12.30 -1.77 -6.66
C GLY A 248 11.87 -1.04 -7.93
N ILE A 249 11.26 0.11 -7.75
CA ILE A 249 10.86 1.04 -8.80
C ILE A 249 11.67 2.33 -8.70
N PHE A 250 11.92 3.02 -9.81
CA PHE A 250 12.61 4.30 -9.80
C PHE A 250 11.80 5.40 -9.09
N ALA A 251 12.49 6.22 -8.32
CA ALA A 251 11.90 7.40 -7.68
C ALA A 251 11.40 8.42 -8.70
N GLN A 252 12.07 8.56 -9.84
CA GLN A 252 11.65 9.43 -10.93
C GLN A 252 10.27 9.03 -11.44
N THR A 253 10.01 7.74 -11.70
CA THR A 253 8.69 7.25 -12.13
C THR A 253 7.61 7.57 -11.10
N MET A 254 7.93 7.43 -9.81
CA MET A 254 6.99 7.75 -8.74
C MET A 254 6.74 9.26 -8.65
N LEU A 255 7.74 10.10 -8.87
CA LEU A 255 7.60 11.56 -8.85
C LEU A 255 6.70 12.06 -10.00
N GLU A 256 6.93 11.55 -11.21
CA GLU A 256 6.10 11.87 -12.39
C GLU A 256 4.63 11.52 -12.15
N GLN A 257 4.36 10.37 -11.53
CA GLN A 257 3.00 9.97 -11.15
C GLN A 257 2.44 10.83 -10.01
N ALA A 258 3.24 11.19 -9.02
CA ALA A 258 2.79 12.06 -7.93
C ALA A 258 2.38 13.45 -8.45
N HIS A 259 3.09 14.00 -9.42
CA HIS A 259 2.77 15.28 -10.05
C HIS A 259 1.53 15.20 -10.99
N SER A 260 1.05 14.00 -11.34
CA SER A 260 -0.21 13.83 -12.08
C SER A 260 -1.46 13.84 -11.19
N VAL A 261 -1.30 14.00 -9.87
CA VAL A 261 -2.43 14.10 -8.92
C VAL A 261 -3.25 15.36 -9.23
N PRO A 262 -4.57 15.25 -9.44
CA PRO A 262 -5.42 16.40 -9.76
C PRO A 262 -5.41 17.47 -8.64
N GLY A 263 -5.32 18.73 -9.01
CA GLY A 263 -5.32 19.86 -8.07
C GLY A 263 -3.94 20.30 -7.59
N THR A 264 -2.88 19.75 -8.19
CA THR A 264 -1.50 20.19 -7.95
C THR A 264 -1.00 21.13 -9.06
N ASP A 265 -1.88 21.95 -9.64
CA ASP A 265 -1.39 23.00 -10.54
C ASP A 265 -0.35 23.81 -9.76
N ALA A 266 0.91 23.54 -10.07
CA ALA A 266 2.03 24.27 -9.53
C ALA A 266 1.76 25.76 -9.79
N ALA A 267 1.72 26.53 -8.73
CA ALA A 267 1.83 27.97 -8.86
C ALA A 267 3.13 28.23 -9.64
N ALA A 268 2.98 28.61 -10.91
CA ALA A 268 4.06 29.00 -11.79
C ALA A 268 4.73 30.26 -11.29
#